data_78704ca2517c49b6423ef916a2536672
#
_entry.id   78704ca2517c49b6423ef916a2536672
#
_cell.length_a   1.000
_cell.length_b   1.000
_cell.length_c   1.000
_cell.angle_alpha   90.00
_cell.angle_beta   90.00
_cell.angle_gamma   90.00
#
_symmetry.space_group_name_H-M   'P 1'
#
loop_
_entity.id
_entity.type
_entity.pdbx_description
1 polymer ?
#
loop_
_entity_poly.entity_id
_entity_poly.type
_entity_poly.pdbx_seq_one_letter_code
_entity_poly.pdbx_strand_id
1 'polypeptide(L)'
;AFLSLFLKKHNSLFVAIIVLATASFGLMLFSYKGADSLTYVTMSTGTRLFSMLIGSCTALLYPLDRFQKEHKSRVPYEQYLRLIPIVLMFILLFTLGRNEDITYRGGMLLFDLTVAAVILMSVHPKVGTGILFRFKPLTVIGRRSLSYYLWFLPIIVLYQAKMGIAGSSNLIHGIIQLVLILFFGEVWYQVFEKRRYLQIVRKLMGLLNEKTAYGKQILFGICAVPLIILAVGLVQSTSKLSEQEATLTELIHTNQTIVDNTQQTDKKLLKTINNVVGLTREETVFSSNSSITFIGDQSLLAIANELTTIYPNAVMHATPIAQVTDLSSTINELKSKNQLNDIVVLMFGANSAFTKGQLERELKRIGMEKQIFLVTTTTSKTWRDDVNNVYASVSEKYSNVHVLDWNEYSKDQDWFYSHKSYVTEVGAHEEALFFAKKIYETLRGN
;
A
#
# COMPACT_ATOMS: atom_id res chain seq x y z
N ALA A 1 -9.80 -26.82 9.74
CA ALA A 1 -10.74 -27.79 9.19
C ALA A 1 -10.03 -28.89 8.39
N PHE A 2 -9.22 -28.56 7.35
CA PHE A 2 -8.58 -29.59 6.50
C PHE A 2 -7.59 -30.48 7.28
N LEU A 3 -6.70 -29.91 8.09
CA LEU A 3 -5.76 -30.63 8.95
C LEU A 3 -6.45 -31.52 9.99
N SER A 4 -7.61 -31.11 10.50
CA SER A 4 -8.35 -31.91 11.49
C SER A 4 -8.97 -33.20 10.91
N LEU A 5 -9.11 -33.30 9.60
CA LEU A 5 -9.56 -34.52 8.91
C LEU A 5 -8.47 -35.61 8.90
N PHE A 6 -7.19 -35.20 8.84
CA PHE A 6 -6.06 -36.14 8.77
C PHE A 6 -5.43 -36.45 10.14
N LEU A 7 -5.48 -35.52 11.10
CA LEU A 7 -4.85 -35.65 12.40
C LEU A 7 -5.92 -35.87 13.49
N LYS A 8 -6.21 -37.11 13.78
CA LYS A 8 -7.22 -37.50 14.81
C LYS A 8 -6.78 -37.24 16.25
N LYS A 9 -5.47 -37.13 16.54
CA LYS A 9 -4.96 -36.86 17.88
C LYS A 9 -4.80 -35.35 18.11
N HIS A 10 -5.42 -34.82 19.16
CA HIS A 10 -5.39 -33.40 19.54
C HIS A 10 -3.96 -32.82 19.61
N ASN A 11 -3.03 -33.56 20.21
CA ASN A 11 -1.63 -33.14 20.37
C ASN A 11 -0.89 -33.08 19.01
N SER A 12 -1.15 -33.99 18.09
CA SER A 12 -0.52 -33.98 16.76
C SER A 12 -1.00 -32.80 15.93
N LEU A 13 -2.28 -32.46 16.04
CA LEU A 13 -2.85 -31.27 15.38
C LEU A 13 -2.24 -29.97 15.91
N PHE A 14 -2.08 -29.87 17.22
CA PHE A 14 -1.48 -28.72 17.87
C PHE A 14 -0.02 -28.51 17.45
N VAL A 15 0.79 -29.57 17.45
CA VAL A 15 2.19 -29.52 17.00
C VAL A 15 2.27 -29.12 15.52
N ALA A 16 1.43 -29.72 14.66
CA ALA A 16 1.41 -29.37 13.24
C ALA A 16 1.08 -27.88 12.99
N ILE A 17 0.14 -27.31 13.76
CA ILE A 17 -0.22 -25.90 13.63
C ILE A 17 0.95 -25.01 14.09
N ILE A 18 1.64 -25.35 15.18
CA ILE A 18 2.82 -24.61 15.64
C ILE A 18 3.93 -24.65 14.59
N VAL A 19 4.23 -25.82 14.03
CA VAL A 19 5.26 -25.97 12.98
C VAL A 19 4.92 -25.11 11.76
N LEU A 20 3.66 -25.12 11.32
CA LEU A 20 3.22 -24.28 10.20
C LEU A 20 3.27 -22.79 10.55
N ALA A 21 2.91 -22.41 11.78
CA ALA A 21 3.00 -21.00 12.21
C ALA A 21 4.44 -20.51 12.26
N THR A 22 5.35 -21.31 12.80
CA THR A 22 6.79 -20.98 12.84
C THR A 22 7.40 -20.93 11.44
N ALA A 23 7.01 -21.85 10.55
CA ALA A 23 7.46 -21.83 9.14
C ALA A 23 6.94 -20.58 8.41
N SER A 24 5.67 -20.20 8.59
CA SER A 24 5.09 -19.00 8.00
C SER A 24 5.77 -17.71 8.51
N PHE A 25 6.02 -17.64 9.82
CA PHE A 25 6.75 -16.50 10.41
C PHE A 25 8.20 -16.46 9.94
N GLY A 26 8.89 -17.61 9.87
CA GLY A 26 10.22 -17.71 9.30
C GLY A 26 10.27 -17.26 7.84
N LEU A 27 9.26 -17.64 7.03
CA LEU A 27 9.13 -17.17 5.66
C LEU A 27 8.99 -15.65 5.59
N MET A 28 8.22 -15.03 6.49
CA MET A 28 8.12 -13.59 6.57
C MET A 28 9.45 -12.92 6.88
N LEU A 29 10.18 -13.42 7.90
CA LEU A 29 11.49 -12.90 8.29
C LEU A 29 12.52 -13.01 7.16
N PHE A 30 12.53 -14.15 6.47
CA PHE A 30 13.47 -14.42 5.38
C PHE A 30 13.16 -13.60 4.12
N SER A 31 11.86 -13.41 3.83
CA SER A 31 11.41 -12.66 2.65
C SER A 31 11.51 -11.15 2.85
N TYR A 32 11.59 -10.67 4.09
CA TYR A 32 11.68 -9.24 4.37
C TYR A 32 13.11 -8.74 4.14
N LYS A 33 13.30 -7.97 3.08
CA LYS A 33 14.58 -7.35 2.68
C LYS A 33 14.50 -5.81 2.61
N GLY A 34 13.56 -5.20 3.35
CA GLY A 34 13.33 -3.76 3.31
C GLY A 34 12.11 -3.37 2.46
N ALA A 35 12.09 -2.13 2.00
CA ALA A 35 10.93 -1.52 1.31
C ALA A 35 10.48 -2.30 0.06
N ASP A 36 11.40 -2.83 -0.72
CA ASP A 36 11.11 -3.54 -1.99
C ASP A 36 10.32 -4.83 -1.78
N SER A 37 10.50 -5.47 -0.63
CA SER A 37 9.80 -6.71 -0.28
C SER A 37 8.45 -6.50 0.42
N LEU A 38 8.11 -5.26 0.80
CA LEU A 38 6.92 -4.93 1.57
C LEU A 38 5.63 -5.44 0.94
N THR A 39 5.45 -5.24 -0.35
CA THR A 39 4.25 -5.68 -1.07
C THR A 39 4.11 -7.20 -1.01
N TYR A 40 5.18 -7.94 -1.26
CA TYR A 40 5.17 -9.40 -1.16
C TYR A 40 4.85 -9.86 0.26
N VAL A 41 5.55 -9.33 1.27
CA VAL A 41 5.38 -9.71 2.68
C VAL A 41 3.98 -9.37 3.20
N THR A 42 3.39 -8.26 2.74
CA THR A 42 2.05 -7.83 3.17
C THR A 42 0.92 -8.53 2.44
N MET A 43 1.09 -8.94 1.18
CA MET A 43 0.03 -9.51 0.35
C MET A 43 0.11 -11.03 0.23
N SER A 44 1.26 -11.65 0.50
CA SER A 44 1.42 -13.10 0.40
C SER A 44 0.69 -13.81 1.55
N THR A 45 -0.11 -14.81 1.21
CA THR A 45 -0.79 -15.67 2.19
C THR A 45 0.21 -16.45 3.05
N GLY A 46 1.33 -16.90 2.46
CA GLY A 46 2.36 -17.67 3.15
C GLY A 46 3.00 -16.91 4.30
N THR A 47 3.26 -15.63 4.13
CA THR A 47 3.87 -14.76 5.15
C THR A 47 2.90 -14.31 6.25
N ARG A 48 1.58 -14.40 6.01
CA ARG A 48 0.50 -13.95 6.91
C ARG A 48 -0.22 -15.09 7.62
N LEU A 49 0.01 -16.32 7.22
CA LEU A 49 -0.70 -17.48 7.74
C LEU A 49 -0.45 -17.69 9.23
N PHE A 50 0.71 -17.30 9.77
CA PHE A 50 1.04 -17.46 11.19
C PHE A 50 0.04 -16.75 12.12
N SER A 51 -0.47 -15.57 11.75
CA SER A 51 -1.48 -14.84 12.55
C SER A 51 -2.75 -15.66 12.74
N MET A 52 -3.26 -16.30 11.67
CA MET A 52 -4.44 -17.18 11.75
C MET A 52 -4.14 -18.45 12.55
N LEU A 53 -2.94 -18.98 12.42
CA LEU A 53 -2.51 -20.19 13.11
C LEU A 53 -2.32 -19.97 14.62
N ILE A 54 -1.83 -18.79 15.05
CA ILE A 54 -1.78 -18.39 16.46
C ILE A 54 -3.18 -18.39 17.08
N GLY A 55 -4.18 -17.82 16.37
CA GLY A 55 -5.58 -17.90 16.83
C GLY A 55 -6.09 -19.34 16.95
N SER A 56 -5.72 -20.21 16.02
CA SER A 56 -6.07 -21.64 16.04
C SER A 56 -5.39 -22.37 17.20
N CYS A 57 -4.11 -22.09 17.48
CA CYS A 57 -3.40 -22.62 18.65
C CYS A 57 -4.07 -22.20 19.96
N THR A 58 -4.46 -20.93 20.04
CA THR A 58 -5.14 -20.36 21.21
C THR A 58 -6.45 -21.10 21.49
N ALA A 59 -7.25 -21.37 20.46
CA ALA A 59 -8.51 -22.10 20.57
C ALA A 59 -8.32 -23.58 21.00
N LEU A 60 -7.22 -24.22 20.56
CA LEU A 60 -6.90 -25.60 20.94
C LEU A 60 -6.37 -25.70 22.37
N LEU A 61 -5.57 -24.73 22.82
CA LEU A 61 -5.03 -24.72 24.20
C LEU A 61 -6.12 -24.51 25.22
N TYR A 62 -7.09 -23.69 24.95
CA TYR A 62 -8.15 -23.30 25.85
C TYR A 62 -9.54 -23.49 25.26
N PRO A 63 -10.02 -24.76 25.14
CA PRO A 63 -11.39 -25.03 24.71
C PRO A 63 -12.40 -24.50 25.74
N LEU A 64 -13.47 -23.91 25.22
CA LEU A 64 -14.52 -23.27 26.03
C LEU A 64 -15.08 -24.14 27.16
N ASP A 65 -15.13 -25.44 26.97
CA ASP A 65 -15.63 -26.42 27.98
C ASP A 65 -14.78 -26.47 29.24
N ARG A 66 -13.50 -26.14 29.20
CA ARG A 66 -12.64 -26.09 30.38
C ARG A 66 -12.96 -24.89 31.27
N PHE A 67 -13.36 -23.77 30.70
CA PHE A 67 -13.69 -22.55 31.45
C PHE A 67 -14.99 -22.68 32.25
N GLN A 68 -15.90 -23.55 31.87
CA GLN A 68 -17.17 -23.77 32.61
C GLN A 68 -17.00 -24.54 33.91
N LYS A 69 -15.91 -25.30 34.05
CA LYS A 69 -15.67 -26.19 35.21
C LYS A 69 -14.84 -25.55 36.32
N GLU A 70 -14.23 -24.40 36.12
CA GLU A 70 -13.38 -23.79 37.15
C GLU A 70 -14.17 -22.87 38.11
N HIS A 71 -14.07 -23.17 39.42
CA HIS A 71 -14.76 -22.43 40.51
C HIS A 71 -14.21 -20.99 40.68
N LYS A 72 -15.09 -20.07 41.03
CA LYS A 72 -14.84 -18.64 41.26
C LYS A 72 -13.97 -18.38 42.49
N SER A 73 -12.67 -18.28 42.35
CA SER A 73 -11.84 -17.58 43.35
C SER A 73 -11.31 -16.27 42.70
N ARG A 74 -11.63 -15.13 43.31
CA ARG A 74 -11.15 -13.80 42.86
C ARG A 74 -9.91 -13.45 43.68
N VAL A 75 -8.79 -13.21 43.02
CA VAL A 75 -7.58 -12.65 43.60
C VAL A 75 -7.44 -11.20 43.14
N PRO A 76 -7.40 -10.21 44.06
CA PRO A 76 -7.53 -8.79 43.69
C PRO A 76 -6.42 -8.26 42.75
N TYR A 77 -5.19 -8.76 42.85
CA TYR A 77 -4.09 -8.32 41.97
C TYR A 77 -4.23 -8.82 40.51
N GLU A 78 -4.97 -9.91 40.31
CA GLU A 78 -5.25 -10.40 38.95
C GLU A 78 -6.02 -9.38 38.08
N GLN A 79 -6.74 -8.44 38.67
CA GLN A 79 -7.48 -7.43 37.94
C GLN A 79 -6.55 -6.46 37.19
N TYR A 80 -5.41 -6.11 37.76
CA TYR A 80 -4.43 -5.20 37.17
C TYR A 80 -3.57 -5.89 36.09
N LEU A 81 -3.17 -7.14 36.31
CA LEU A 81 -2.45 -7.95 35.33
C LEU A 81 -3.20 -8.09 34.01
N ARG A 82 -4.51 -8.00 34.03
CA ARG A 82 -5.40 -8.12 32.84
C ARG A 82 -5.39 -6.92 31.92
N LEU A 83 -5.07 -5.75 32.45
CA LEU A 83 -4.98 -4.53 31.64
C LEU A 83 -3.70 -4.51 30.81
N ILE A 84 -2.66 -5.22 31.23
CA ILE A 84 -1.36 -5.23 30.57
C ILE A 84 -1.46 -5.62 29.09
N PRO A 85 -2.07 -6.75 28.68
CA PRO A 85 -2.20 -7.08 27.25
C PRO A 85 -3.06 -6.08 26.47
N ILE A 86 -4.09 -5.51 27.10
CA ILE A 86 -4.95 -4.52 26.46
C ILE A 86 -4.16 -3.24 26.19
N VAL A 87 -3.43 -2.74 27.20
CA VAL A 87 -2.57 -1.54 27.05
C VAL A 87 -1.46 -1.81 26.03
N LEU A 88 -0.81 -2.97 26.12
CA LEU A 88 0.24 -3.36 25.17
C LEU A 88 -0.30 -3.45 23.74
N MET A 89 -1.50 -3.99 23.54
CA MET A 89 -2.17 -4.05 22.23
C MET A 89 -2.36 -2.65 21.66
N PHE A 90 -2.81 -1.68 22.46
CA PHE A 90 -2.97 -0.29 22.01
C PHE A 90 -1.61 0.37 21.73
N ILE A 91 -0.59 0.17 22.56
CA ILE A 91 0.75 0.67 22.31
C ILE A 91 1.28 0.14 20.97
N LEU A 92 1.21 -1.17 20.77
CA LEU A 92 1.68 -1.80 19.53
C LEU A 92 0.88 -1.35 18.29
N LEU A 93 -0.43 -1.11 18.44
CA LEU A 93 -1.26 -0.61 17.34
C LEU A 93 -0.80 0.76 16.83
N PHE A 94 -0.31 1.63 17.71
CA PHE A 94 0.17 2.97 17.35
C PHE A 94 1.66 3.05 17.04
N THR A 95 2.45 2.06 17.48
CA THR A 95 3.90 2.03 17.26
C THR A 95 4.32 1.19 16.04
N LEU A 96 3.55 0.16 15.69
CA LEU A 96 3.85 -0.69 14.55
C LEU A 96 3.29 -0.08 13.26
N GLY A 97 4.10 0.75 12.60
CA GLY A 97 3.78 1.33 11.31
C GLY A 97 4.06 0.36 10.14
N ARG A 98 3.41 0.60 8.99
CA ARG A 98 3.63 -0.20 7.76
C ARG A 98 5.08 -0.16 7.27
N ASN A 99 5.75 0.99 7.45
CA ASN A 99 7.10 1.24 6.94
C ASN A 99 8.19 1.05 8.01
N GLU A 100 7.83 0.49 9.17
CA GLU A 100 8.80 0.24 10.25
C GLU A 100 9.35 -1.18 10.17
N ASP A 101 10.65 -1.31 10.08
CA ASP A 101 11.36 -2.61 10.03
C ASP A 101 10.98 -3.53 11.18
N ILE A 102 10.81 -2.97 12.37
CA ILE A 102 10.45 -3.70 13.58
C ILE A 102 9.12 -4.44 13.43
N THR A 103 8.19 -3.92 12.62
CA THR A 103 6.89 -4.53 12.35
C THR A 103 7.06 -5.93 11.76
N TYR A 104 7.95 -6.08 10.77
CA TYR A 104 8.15 -7.33 10.04
C TYR A 104 9.22 -8.23 10.68
N ARG A 105 10.11 -7.68 11.51
CA ARG A 105 11.15 -8.43 12.23
C ARG A 105 10.71 -9.01 13.56
N GLY A 106 9.41 -8.97 13.87
CA GLY A 106 8.85 -9.59 15.09
C GLY A 106 7.72 -8.82 15.72
N GLY A 107 7.54 -7.52 15.38
CA GLY A 107 6.45 -6.68 15.91
C GLY A 107 5.07 -7.26 15.65
N MET A 108 4.82 -7.80 14.46
CA MET A 108 3.56 -8.49 14.13
C MET A 108 3.32 -9.73 14.99
N LEU A 109 4.34 -10.56 15.16
CA LEU A 109 4.21 -11.75 16.02
C LEU A 109 3.85 -11.35 17.46
N LEU A 110 4.53 -10.31 17.99
CA LEU A 110 4.26 -9.80 19.33
C LEU A 110 2.83 -9.25 19.43
N PHE A 111 2.38 -8.53 18.40
CA PHE A 111 0.99 -8.03 18.32
C PHE A 111 -0.03 -9.19 18.33
N ASP A 112 0.16 -10.20 17.50
CA ASP A 112 -0.73 -11.37 17.42
C ASP A 112 -0.80 -12.16 18.73
N LEU A 113 0.35 -12.36 19.39
CA LEU A 113 0.40 -12.99 20.70
C LEU A 113 -0.32 -12.15 21.77
N THR A 114 -0.17 -10.84 21.70
CA THR A 114 -0.86 -9.91 22.60
C THR A 114 -2.37 -9.97 22.39
N VAL A 115 -2.84 -9.96 21.14
CA VAL A 115 -4.27 -10.12 20.78
C VAL A 115 -4.80 -11.49 21.28
N ALA A 116 -4.03 -12.56 21.08
CA ALA A 116 -4.38 -13.89 21.59
C ALA A 116 -4.56 -13.88 23.11
N ALA A 117 -3.65 -13.22 23.86
CA ALA A 117 -3.76 -13.06 25.29
C ALA A 117 -5.01 -12.25 25.70
N VAL A 118 -5.33 -11.15 25.00
CA VAL A 118 -6.56 -10.37 25.23
C VAL A 118 -7.81 -11.23 25.04
N ILE A 119 -7.85 -12.04 23.97
CA ILE A 119 -8.98 -12.95 23.69
C ILE A 119 -9.12 -13.97 24.84
N LEU A 120 -8.03 -14.64 25.22
CA LEU A 120 -8.04 -15.63 26.32
C LEU A 120 -8.54 -15.02 27.63
N MET A 121 -8.04 -13.85 27.99
CA MET A 121 -8.45 -13.17 29.21
C MET A 121 -9.90 -12.68 29.15
N SER A 122 -10.41 -12.34 27.97
CA SER A 122 -11.80 -11.92 27.80
C SER A 122 -12.80 -13.06 27.94
N VAL A 123 -12.40 -14.27 27.56
CA VAL A 123 -13.23 -15.47 27.62
C VAL A 123 -13.16 -16.14 29.01
N HIS A 124 -12.07 -15.92 29.75
CA HIS A 124 -11.84 -16.59 31.04
C HIS A 124 -12.84 -16.10 32.12
N PRO A 125 -13.62 -16.99 32.74
CA PRO A 125 -14.72 -16.63 33.67
C PRO A 125 -14.25 -15.92 34.94
N LYS A 126 -13.04 -16.23 35.43
CA LYS A 126 -12.46 -15.64 36.64
C LYS A 126 -11.96 -14.20 36.38
N VAL A 127 -11.63 -13.89 35.14
CA VAL A 127 -10.84 -12.74 34.78
C VAL A 127 -11.66 -11.44 34.64
N GLY A 128 -12.95 -11.50 34.47
CA GLY A 128 -13.85 -10.32 34.54
C GLY A 128 -13.66 -9.20 33.49
N THR A 129 -12.64 -9.28 32.60
CA THR A 129 -12.43 -8.33 31.50
C THR A 129 -13.58 -8.36 30.49
N GLY A 130 -14.36 -9.45 30.49
CA GLY A 130 -15.60 -9.54 29.71
C GLY A 130 -16.60 -8.41 29.97
N ILE A 131 -16.51 -7.68 31.11
CA ILE A 131 -17.35 -6.53 31.42
C ILE A 131 -17.03 -5.37 30.45
N LEU A 132 -15.75 -5.13 30.14
CA LEU A 132 -15.32 -4.08 29.19
C LEU A 132 -15.88 -4.34 27.78
N PHE A 133 -15.92 -5.61 27.37
CA PHE A 133 -16.42 -6.01 26.06
C PHE A 133 -17.94 -6.22 26.01
N ARG A 134 -18.66 -6.16 27.14
CA ARG A 134 -20.13 -6.22 27.23
C ARG A 134 -20.84 -4.91 26.91
N PHE A 135 -20.08 -3.82 26.71
CA PHE A 135 -20.64 -2.54 26.29
C PHE A 135 -21.46 -2.72 25.01
N LYS A 136 -22.76 -2.39 25.06
CA LYS A 136 -23.73 -2.68 23.99
C LYS A 136 -23.27 -2.26 22.60
N PRO A 137 -22.75 -1.03 22.36
CA PRO A 137 -22.25 -0.61 21.04
C PRO A 137 -21.13 -1.51 20.54
N LEU A 138 -20.18 -1.86 21.41
CA LEU A 138 -19.04 -2.72 21.06
C LEU A 138 -19.50 -4.13 20.67
N THR A 139 -20.46 -4.67 21.40
CA THR A 139 -21.06 -5.99 21.11
C THR A 139 -21.81 -5.97 19.77
N VAL A 140 -22.49 -4.86 19.46
CA VAL A 140 -23.22 -4.68 18.21
C VAL A 140 -22.25 -4.65 17.02
N ILE A 141 -21.15 -3.88 17.14
CA ILE A 141 -20.09 -3.79 16.12
C ILE A 141 -19.42 -5.15 15.98
N GLY A 142 -19.04 -5.80 17.10
CA GLY A 142 -18.37 -7.09 17.09
C GLY A 142 -19.17 -8.20 16.38
N ARG A 143 -20.50 -8.24 16.59
CA ARG A 143 -21.35 -9.22 15.90
C ARG A 143 -21.44 -9.00 14.38
N ARG A 144 -21.13 -7.80 13.90
CA ARG A 144 -21.19 -7.41 12.49
C ARG A 144 -19.81 -7.24 11.86
N SER A 145 -18.75 -7.48 12.64
CA SER A 145 -17.37 -7.19 12.23
C SER A 145 -16.98 -7.90 10.94
N LEU A 146 -17.40 -9.16 10.76
CA LEU A 146 -17.14 -9.91 9.54
C LEU A 146 -17.81 -9.25 8.33
N SER A 147 -19.06 -8.82 8.47
CA SER A 147 -19.80 -8.13 7.41
C SER A 147 -19.14 -6.79 7.03
N TYR A 148 -18.72 -6.01 8.03
CA TYR A 148 -18.01 -4.75 7.78
C TYR A 148 -16.64 -4.97 7.13
N TYR A 149 -15.90 -5.99 7.55
CA TYR A 149 -14.62 -6.37 6.98
C TYR A 149 -14.73 -6.77 5.50
N LEU A 150 -15.75 -7.54 5.13
CA LEU A 150 -15.98 -7.96 3.75
C LEU A 150 -16.24 -6.77 2.81
N TRP A 151 -16.93 -5.74 3.29
CA TRP A 151 -17.27 -4.55 2.50
C TRP A 151 -16.25 -3.42 2.59
N PHE A 152 -15.33 -3.47 3.55
CA PHE A 152 -14.31 -2.45 3.78
C PHE A 152 -13.47 -2.18 2.53
N LEU A 153 -12.79 -3.19 2.02
CA LEU A 153 -11.89 -3.04 0.86
C LEU A 153 -12.63 -2.71 -0.44
N PRO A 154 -13.70 -3.44 -0.84
CA PRO A 154 -14.44 -3.13 -2.05
C PRO A 154 -14.97 -1.69 -2.08
N ILE A 155 -15.52 -1.19 -0.97
CA ILE A 155 -16.06 0.17 -0.92
C ILE A 155 -14.96 1.21 -1.05
N ILE A 156 -13.85 1.05 -0.33
CA ILE A 156 -12.73 1.99 -0.42
C ILE A 156 -12.21 2.05 -1.86
N VAL A 157 -11.91 0.90 -2.48
CA VAL A 157 -11.35 0.84 -3.83
C VAL A 157 -12.30 1.44 -4.86
N LEU A 158 -13.58 1.03 -4.85
CA LEU A 158 -14.57 1.53 -5.81
C LEU A 158 -14.87 3.02 -5.62
N TYR A 159 -14.98 3.46 -4.37
CA TYR A 159 -15.23 4.87 -4.05
C TYR A 159 -14.05 5.75 -4.49
N GLN A 160 -12.83 5.36 -4.14
CA GLN A 160 -11.62 6.10 -4.53
C GLN A 160 -11.44 6.13 -6.04
N ALA A 161 -11.66 5.00 -6.72
CA ALA A 161 -11.58 4.93 -8.18
C ALA A 161 -12.61 5.85 -8.86
N LYS A 162 -13.85 5.92 -8.35
CA LYS A 162 -14.89 6.77 -8.92
C LYS A 162 -14.67 8.25 -8.65
N MET A 163 -14.23 8.59 -7.44
CA MET A 163 -14.01 9.98 -7.02
C MET A 163 -12.61 10.51 -7.37
N GLY A 164 -11.70 9.64 -7.84
CA GLY A 164 -10.33 9.98 -8.17
C GLY A 164 -9.49 10.47 -6.98
N ILE A 165 -9.85 10.12 -5.74
CA ILE A 165 -9.28 10.65 -4.49
C ILE A 165 -8.38 9.64 -3.75
N ALA A 166 -7.78 8.69 -4.47
CA ALA A 166 -6.86 7.73 -3.85
C ALA A 166 -5.72 8.48 -3.13
N GLY A 167 -5.56 8.20 -1.84
CA GLY A 167 -4.54 8.85 -0.99
C GLY A 167 -4.92 10.22 -0.40
N SER A 168 -6.09 10.79 -0.75
CA SER A 168 -6.58 12.04 -0.14
C SER A 168 -6.97 11.82 1.32
N SER A 169 -6.46 12.67 2.21
CA SER A 169 -6.80 12.68 3.65
C SER A 169 -8.04 13.53 3.98
N ASN A 170 -8.92 13.78 3.00
CA ASN A 170 -10.11 14.56 3.22
C ASN A 170 -11.10 13.83 4.14
N LEU A 171 -11.36 14.41 5.30
CA LEU A 171 -12.18 13.84 6.37
C LEU A 171 -13.62 13.55 5.90
N ILE A 172 -14.16 14.38 5.00
CA ILE A 172 -15.51 14.21 4.44
C ILE A 172 -15.61 12.89 3.64
N HIS A 173 -14.64 12.63 2.77
CA HIS A 173 -14.60 11.39 2.00
C HIS A 173 -14.41 10.16 2.90
N GLY A 174 -13.62 10.27 3.97
CA GLY A 174 -13.48 9.22 4.98
C GLY A 174 -14.80 8.90 5.69
N ILE A 175 -15.57 9.92 6.05
CA ILE A 175 -16.89 9.76 6.68
C ILE A 175 -17.87 9.08 5.69
N ILE A 176 -17.90 9.51 4.43
CA ILE A 176 -18.78 8.91 3.42
C ILE A 176 -18.42 7.42 3.21
N GLN A 177 -17.16 7.09 3.10
CA GLN A 177 -16.71 5.69 2.99
C GLN A 177 -17.14 4.88 4.21
N LEU A 178 -16.96 5.41 5.42
CA LEU A 178 -17.39 4.76 6.66
C LEU A 178 -18.89 4.49 6.66
N VAL A 179 -19.70 5.48 6.30
CA VAL A 179 -21.17 5.32 6.21
C VAL A 179 -21.56 4.24 5.19
N LEU A 180 -20.92 4.22 4.02
CA LEU A 180 -21.14 3.18 3.02
C LEU A 180 -20.76 1.79 3.53
N ILE A 181 -19.61 1.65 4.22
CA ILE A 181 -19.18 0.37 4.80
C ILE A 181 -20.20 -0.12 5.83
N LEU A 182 -20.66 0.78 6.71
CA LEU A 182 -21.66 0.43 7.72
C LEU A 182 -23.00 0.04 7.07
N PHE A 183 -23.44 0.75 6.03
CA PHE A 183 -24.68 0.46 5.31
C PHE A 183 -24.62 -0.90 4.60
N PHE A 184 -23.66 -1.12 3.74
CA PHE A 184 -23.54 -2.38 2.99
C PHE A 184 -23.21 -3.56 3.90
N GLY A 185 -22.41 -3.36 4.93
CA GLY A 185 -22.12 -4.37 5.95
C GLY A 185 -23.38 -4.74 6.75
N GLU A 186 -24.23 -3.78 7.14
CA GLU A 186 -25.50 -4.08 7.83
C GLU A 186 -26.47 -4.85 6.93
N VAL A 187 -26.58 -4.47 5.65
CA VAL A 187 -27.39 -5.21 4.67
C VAL A 187 -26.89 -6.65 4.56
N TRP A 188 -25.58 -6.85 4.43
CA TRP A 188 -24.96 -8.17 4.36
C TRP A 188 -25.25 -8.99 5.61
N TYR A 189 -25.06 -8.41 6.80
CA TYR A 189 -25.36 -9.05 8.08
C TYR A 189 -26.81 -9.52 8.17
N GLN A 190 -27.76 -8.66 7.80
CA GLN A 190 -29.19 -8.98 7.86
C GLN A 190 -29.57 -10.12 6.90
N VAL A 191 -28.98 -10.13 5.71
CA VAL A 191 -29.32 -11.11 4.66
C VAL A 191 -28.60 -12.45 4.93
N PHE A 192 -27.29 -12.42 5.12
CA PHE A 192 -26.47 -13.63 5.13
C PHE A 192 -26.19 -14.16 6.54
N GLU A 193 -25.72 -13.36 7.48
CA GLU A 193 -25.37 -13.85 8.81
C GLU A 193 -26.60 -14.21 9.66
N LYS A 194 -27.67 -13.45 9.57
CA LYS A 194 -28.98 -13.82 10.18
C LYS A 194 -29.71 -14.91 9.44
N ARG A 195 -29.11 -15.52 8.41
CA ARG A 195 -29.67 -16.60 7.61
C ARG A 195 -31.02 -16.27 6.97
N ARG A 196 -31.33 -15.00 6.78
CA ARG A 196 -32.57 -14.58 6.06
C ARG A 196 -32.57 -15.02 4.61
N TYR A 197 -31.38 -15.21 4.02
CA TYR A 197 -31.25 -15.80 2.69
C TYR A 197 -31.95 -17.18 2.58
N LEU A 198 -31.95 -17.99 3.67
CA LEU A 198 -32.67 -19.27 3.69
C LEU A 198 -34.18 -19.10 3.51
N GLN A 199 -34.75 -18.02 4.05
CA GLN A 199 -36.17 -17.71 3.87
C GLN A 199 -36.43 -17.24 2.44
N ILE A 200 -35.50 -16.43 1.87
CA ILE A 200 -35.54 -15.98 0.48
C ILE A 200 -35.43 -17.18 -0.46
N VAL A 201 -34.46 -18.06 -0.22
CA VAL A 201 -34.26 -19.28 -1.00
C VAL A 201 -35.48 -20.21 -0.89
N ARG A 202 -36.08 -20.40 0.31
CA ARG A 202 -37.29 -21.20 0.48
C ARG A 202 -38.49 -20.60 -0.28
N LYS A 203 -38.66 -19.27 -0.28
CA LYS A 203 -39.67 -18.60 -1.08
C LYS A 203 -39.44 -18.80 -2.57
N LEU A 204 -38.17 -18.65 -3.03
CA LEU A 204 -37.79 -18.90 -4.43
C LEU A 204 -37.99 -20.37 -4.82
N MET A 205 -37.62 -21.31 -3.94
CA MET A 205 -37.89 -22.75 -4.18
C MET A 205 -39.38 -23.06 -4.17
N GLY A 206 -40.19 -22.37 -3.36
CA GLY A 206 -41.64 -22.46 -3.40
C GLY A 206 -42.23 -22.06 -4.76
N LEU A 207 -41.68 -20.98 -5.34
CA LEU A 207 -42.04 -20.55 -6.71
C LEU A 207 -41.61 -21.59 -7.80
N LEU A 208 -40.56 -22.38 -7.52
CA LEU A 208 -40.11 -23.45 -8.41
C LEU A 208 -41.00 -24.68 -8.35
N ASN A 209 -41.69 -24.91 -7.20
CA ASN A 209 -42.54 -26.08 -7.00
C ASN A 209 -43.96 -25.86 -7.55
N GLU A 210 -44.33 -24.62 -7.84
CA GLU A 210 -45.52 -24.34 -8.64
C GLU A 210 -45.26 -24.78 -10.09
N LYS A 211 -46.20 -25.54 -10.68
CA LYS A 211 -46.10 -26.16 -12.02
C LYS A 211 -45.99 -25.16 -13.19
N THR A 212 -45.63 -23.92 -12.91
CA THR A 212 -45.49 -22.86 -13.91
C THR A 212 -44.03 -22.73 -14.38
N ALA A 213 -43.84 -22.81 -15.70
CA ALA A 213 -42.53 -22.69 -16.35
C ALA A 213 -41.77 -21.37 -15.99
N TYR A 214 -42.53 -20.33 -15.64
CA TYR A 214 -42.02 -19.00 -15.32
C TYR A 214 -41.13 -18.96 -14.05
N GLY A 215 -41.41 -19.74 -13.01
CA GLY A 215 -40.62 -19.74 -11.77
C GLY A 215 -39.17 -20.22 -11.98
N LYS A 216 -38.96 -21.22 -12.84
CA LYS A 216 -37.64 -21.72 -13.21
C LYS A 216 -36.85 -20.70 -14.04
N GLN A 217 -37.51 -19.98 -14.95
CA GLN A 217 -36.91 -18.94 -15.78
C GLN A 217 -36.44 -17.76 -14.95
N ILE A 218 -37.28 -17.31 -13.97
CA ILE A 218 -36.92 -16.22 -13.03
C ILE A 218 -35.67 -16.60 -12.20
N LEU A 219 -35.63 -17.82 -11.65
CA LEU A 219 -34.48 -18.25 -10.86
C LEU A 219 -33.22 -18.36 -11.72
N PHE A 220 -33.32 -18.88 -12.93
CA PHE A 220 -32.23 -18.95 -13.88
C PHE A 220 -31.71 -17.55 -14.20
N GLY A 221 -32.61 -16.58 -14.43
CA GLY A 221 -32.25 -15.15 -14.66
C GLY A 221 -31.52 -14.54 -13.47
N ILE A 222 -32.01 -14.74 -12.24
CA ILE A 222 -31.39 -14.21 -11.02
C ILE A 222 -29.97 -14.77 -10.81
N CYS A 223 -29.70 -16.02 -11.19
CA CYS A 223 -28.39 -16.62 -11.08
C CYS A 223 -27.50 -16.31 -12.29
N ALA A 224 -28.05 -16.28 -13.50
CA ALA A 224 -27.32 -16.07 -14.73
C ALA A 224 -26.84 -14.62 -14.92
N VAL A 225 -27.66 -13.62 -14.54
CA VAL A 225 -27.32 -12.21 -14.72
C VAL A 225 -26.01 -11.82 -13.98
N PRO A 226 -25.80 -12.13 -12.69
CA PRO A 226 -24.53 -11.83 -12.02
C PRO A 226 -23.32 -12.57 -12.63
N LEU A 227 -23.53 -13.80 -13.09
CA LEU A 227 -22.47 -14.59 -13.75
C LEU A 227 -22.11 -13.99 -15.11
N ILE A 228 -23.11 -13.53 -15.89
CA ILE A 228 -22.87 -12.85 -17.16
C ILE A 228 -22.15 -11.53 -16.92
N ILE A 229 -22.56 -10.72 -15.94
CA ILE A 229 -21.86 -9.48 -15.59
C ILE A 229 -20.41 -9.76 -15.20
N LEU A 230 -20.18 -10.79 -14.39
CA LEU A 230 -18.82 -11.21 -14.00
C LEU A 230 -18.01 -11.66 -15.21
N ALA A 231 -18.58 -12.48 -16.08
CA ALA A 231 -17.92 -12.99 -17.30
C ALA A 231 -17.61 -11.84 -18.27
N VAL A 232 -18.55 -10.92 -18.50
CA VAL A 232 -18.33 -9.72 -19.33
C VAL A 232 -17.23 -8.84 -18.73
N GLY A 233 -17.25 -8.62 -17.40
CA GLY A 233 -16.22 -7.86 -16.70
C GLY A 233 -14.83 -8.50 -16.83
N LEU A 234 -14.73 -9.83 -16.69
CA LEU A 234 -13.48 -10.56 -16.88
C LEU A 234 -12.98 -10.46 -18.33
N VAL A 235 -13.84 -10.67 -19.31
CA VAL A 235 -13.47 -10.55 -20.73
C VAL A 235 -13.03 -9.14 -21.08
N GLN A 236 -13.73 -8.13 -20.59
CA GLN A 236 -13.33 -6.72 -20.81
C GLN A 236 -12.03 -6.36 -20.09
N SER A 237 -11.76 -6.95 -18.93
CA SER A 237 -10.50 -6.71 -18.21
C SER A 237 -9.30 -7.37 -18.90
N THR A 238 -9.49 -8.52 -19.53
CA THR A 238 -8.42 -9.24 -20.26
C THR A 238 -8.19 -8.71 -21.66
N SER A 239 -9.20 -8.12 -22.32
CA SER A 239 -9.11 -7.65 -23.70
C SER A 239 -8.51 -6.25 -23.87
N LYS A 240 -8.20 -5.53 -22.77
CA LYS A 240 -7.63 -4.18 -22.77
C LYS A 240 -6.30 -4.04 -22.04
N LEU A 241 -5.52 -5.08 -21.93
CA LEU A 241 -4.08 -4.88 -21.93
C LEU A 241 -3.74 -4.46 -23.36
N SER A 242 -3.90 -3.15 -23.62
CA SER A 242 -3.61 -2.59 -24.92
C SER A 242 -2.14 -2.88 -25.21
N GLU A 243 -1.80 -3.01 -26.48
CA GLU A 243 -0.42 -3.09 -26.95
C GLU A 243 0.47 -2.01 -26.28
N GLN A 244 -0.12 -0.84 -25.95
CA GLN A 244 0.49 0.24 -25.19
C GLN A 244 0.82 -0.13 -23.74
N GLU A 245 -0.02 -0.89 -23.02
CA GLU A 245 0.27 -1.33 -21.63
C GLU A 245 1.37 -2.41 -21.60
N ALA A 246 1.41 -3.27 -22.61
CA ALA A 246 2.50 -4.24 -22.77
C ALA A 246 3.83 -3.52 -23.03
N THR A 247 3.85 -2.55 -23.96
CA THR A 247 5.04 -1.75 -24.25
C THR A 247 5.49 -0.92 -23.05
N LEU A 248 4.56 -0.33 -22.30
CA LEU A 248 4.87 0.39 -21.05
C LEU A 248 5.43 -0.54 -19.96
N THR A 249 4.90 -1.74 -19.83
CA THR A 249 5.41 -2.71 -18.84
C THR A 249 6.82 -3.14 -19.16
N GLU A 250 7.12 -3.38 -20.45
CA GLU A 250 8.46 -3.72 -20.91
C GLU A 250 9.45 -2.57 -20.72
N LEU A 251 9.02 -1.34 -21.05
CA LEU A 251 9.81 -0.12 -20.84
C LEU A 251 10.13 0.10 -19.35
N ILE A 252 9.14 -0.05 -18.48
CA ILE A 252 9.35 0.06 -17.03
C ILE A 252 10.34 -1.01 -16.53
N HIS A 253 10.19 -2.24 -16.98
CA HIS A 253 11.09 -3.33 -16.58
C HIS A 253 12.53 -3.09 -17.08
N THR A 254 12.70 -2.63 -18.30
CA THR A 254 14.01 -2.28 -18.88
C THR A 254 14.64 -1.11 -18.11
N ASN A 255 13.87 -0.06 -17.88
CA ASN A 255 14.35 1.11 -17.15
C ASN A 255 14.61 0.84 -15.67
N GLN A 256 13.90 -0.11 -15.04
CA GLN A 256 14.23 -0.55 -13.69
C GLN A 256 15.65 -1.13 -13.62
N THR A 257 16.04 -1.92 -14.61
CA THR A 257 17.41 -2.44 -14.71
C THR A 257 18.45 -1.31 -14.84
N ILE A 258 18.12 -0.24 -15.59
CA ILE A 258 18.98 0.94 -15.70
C ILE A 258 19.12 1.64 -14.34
N VAL A 259 18.01 1.87 -13.64
CA VAL A 259 17.99 2.47 -12.30
C VAL A 259 18.85 1.67 -11.33
N ASP A 260 18.68 0.34 -11.27
CA ASP A 260 19.42 -0.55 -10.39
C ASP A 260 20.94 -0.49 -10.69
N ASN A 261 21.32 -0.38 -11.95
CA ASN A 261 22.73 -0.23 -12.36
C ASN A 261 23.33 1.10 -11.90
N THR A 262 22.56 2.18 -11.75
CA THR A 262 23.09 3.46 -11.24
C THR A 262 23.46 3.39 -9.76
N GLN A 263 22.91 2.43 -9.01
CA GLN A 263 23.14 2.24 -7.58
C GLN A 263 24.37 1.37 -7.25
N GLN A 264 25.11 0.87 -8.24
CA GLN A 264 26.31 0.08 -7.98
C GLN A 264 27.42 0.98 -7.39
N THR A 265 27.96 0.56 -6.25
CA THR A 265 28.85 1.36 -5.39
C THR A 265 30.24 1.67 -6.00
N ASP A 266 30.67 0.91 -7.00
CA ASP A 266 32.02 1.00 -7.58
C ASP A 266 32.09 1.81 -8.89
N LYS A 267 31.10 2.67 -9.15
CA LYS A 267 31.12 3.51 -10.35
C LYS A 267 32.24 4.55 -10.28
N LYS A 268 33.28 4.33 -11.07
CA LYS A 268 34.28 5.36 -11.35
C LYS A 268 33.58 6.51 -12.12
N LEU A 269 33.67 7.73 -11.60
CA LEU A 269 33.09 8.92 -12.24
C LEU A 269 33.50 8.96 -13.72
N LEU A 270 32.49 8.92 -14.59
CA LEU A 270 32.69 9.00 -16.02
C LEU A 270 33.04 10.45 -16.40
N LYS A 271 34.19 10.65 -17.02
CA LYS A 271 34.58 11.96 -17.58
C LYS A 271 34.19 12.14 -19.04
N THR A 272 33.27 11.31 -19.54
CA THR A 272 32.82 11.35 -20.93
C THR A 272 31.77 12.43 -21.08
N ILE A 273 32.01 13.39 -21.93
CA ILE A 273 31.04 14.41 -22.33
C ILE A 273 30.34 13.91 -23.60
N ASN A 274 29.10 13.52 -23.47
CA ASN A 274 28.28 13.17 -24.64
C ASN A 274 27.66 14.44 -25.21
N ASN A 275 27.76 14.64 -26.51
CA ASN A 275 27.00 15.70 -27.15
C ASN A 275 25.51 15.32 -27.18
N VAL A 276 24.72 16.04 -26.39
CA VAL A 276 23.27 15.84 -26.32
C VAL A 276 22.61 16.86 -27.22
N VAL A 277 21.85 16.40 -28.23
CA VAL A 277 21.06 17.27 -29.10
C VAL A 277 20.03 18.03 -28.28
N GLY A 278 19.94 19.33 -28.42
CA GLY A 278 19.01 20.18 -27.68
C GLY A 278 19.61 20.87 -26.45
N LEU A 279 20.84 20.56 -26.06
CA LEU A 279 21.59 21.27 -25.03
C LEU A 279 22.75 22.10 -25.62
N THR A 280 23.04 23.24 -25.01
CA THR A 280 24.25 23.99 -25.25
C THR A 280 25.48 23.23 -24.75
N ARG A 281 26.66 23.64 -25.19
CA ARG A 281 27.91 23.03 -24.71
C ARG A 281 28.09 23.18 -23.18
N GLU A 282 27.69 24.32 -22.65
CA GLU A 282 27.83 24.63 -21.23
C GLU A 282 26.87 23.76 -20.39
N GLU A 283 25.60 23.64 -20.81
CA GLU A 283 24.62 22.75 -20.20
C GLU A 283 25.06 21.29 -20.25
N THR A 284 25.61 20.85 -21.40
CA THR A 284 26.10 19.48 -21.57
C THR A 284 27.28 19.19 -20.65
N VAL A 285 28.26 20.11 -20.55
CA VAL A 285 29.41 19.96 -19.65
C VAL A 285 28.99 19.94 -18.20
N PHE A 286 28.05 20.82 -17.81
CA PHE A 286 27.49 20.85 -16.47
C PHE A 286 26.78 19.53 -16.12
N SER A 287 25.85 19.09 -16.97
CA SER A 287 25.09 17.86 -16.73
C SER A 287 25.96 16.61 -16.66
N SER A 288 26.93 16.49 -17.58
CA SER A 288 27.84 15.33 -17.61
C SER A 288 28.76 15.24 -16.38
N ASN A 289 29.10 16.39 -15.76
CA ASN A 289 29.97 16.42 -14.57
C ASN A 289 29.18 16.45 -13.25
N SER A 290 27.88 16.68 -13.30
CA SER A 290 27.06 16.77 -12.09
C SER A 290 26.74 15.39 -11.51
N SER A 291 26.93 15.25 -10.18
CA SER A 291 26.44 14.12 -9.43
C SER A 291 25.08 14.48 -8.82
N ILE A 292 24.03 13.90 -9.38
CA ILE A 292 22.64 14.16 -8.98
C ILE A 292 22.01 12.88 -8.46
N THR A 293 21.19 12.98 -7.42
CA THR A 293 20.37 11.86 -6.97
C THR A 293 18.92 12.10 -7.37
N PHE A 294 18.37 11.25 -8.22
CA PHE A 294 16.97 11.24 -8.58
C PHE A 294 16.20 10.21 -7.75
N ILE A 295 15.10 10.64 -7.13
CA ILE A 295 14.26 9.75 -6.34
C ILE A 295 12.81 9.94 -6.82
N GLY A 296 12.12 8.85 -7.16
CA GLY A 296 10.79 9.00 -7.70
C GLY A 296 9.96 7.73 -7.83
N ASP A 297 8.82 7.94 -8.43
CA ASP A 297 7.84 6.91 -8.77
C ASP A 297 7.98 6.44 -10.23
N GLN A 298 6.90 5.91 -10.79
CA GLN A 298 6.82 5.48 -12.17
C GLN A 298 7.18 6.55 -13.20
N SER A 299 7.01 7.84 -12.86
CA SER A 299 7.34 8.95 -13.78
C SER A 299 8.86 9.04 -14.00
N LEU A 300 9.66 8.86 -12.95
CA LEU A 300 11.11 8.79 -13.05
C LEU A 300 11.57 7.57 -13.86
N LEU A 301 10.92 6.42 -13.66
CA LEU A 301 11.24 5.21 -14.44
C LEU A 301 11.02 5.44 -15.94
N ALA A 302 9.98 6.17 -16.32
CA ALA A 302 9.68 6.43 -17.73
C ALA A 302 10.81 7.14 -18.48
N ILE A 303 11.60 7.96 -17.80
CA ILE A 303 12.66 8.80 -18.39
C ILE A 303 14.08 8.36 -18.00
N ALA A 304 14.24 7.26 -17.24
CA ALA A 304 15.53 6.88 -16.68
C ALA A 304 16.64 6.68 -17.71
N ASN A 305 16.30 6.14 -18.89
CA ASN A 305 17.26 5.96 -19.99
C ASN A 305 17.82 7.30 -20.50
N GLU A 306 16.94 8.28 -20.75
CA GLU A 306 17.34 9.61 -21.21
C GLU A 306 18.17 10.34 -20.14
N LEU A 307 17.77 10.22 -18.86
CA LEU A 307 18.52 10.82 -17.76
C LEU A 307 19.95 10.24 -17.63
N THR A 308 20.16 8.94 -17.85
CA THR A 308 21.51 8.36 -17.82
C THR A 308 22.39 8.86 -18.96
N THR A 309 21.79 9.19 -20.09
CA THR A 309 22.50 9.77 -21.24
C THR A 309 22.98 11.18 -20.93
N ILE A 310 22.13 12.02 -20.31
CA ILE A 310 22.43 13.41 -19.97
C ILE A 310 23.28 13.51 -18.70
N TYR A 311 22.99 12.68 -17.70
CA TYR A 311 23.63 12.65 -16.38
C TYR A 311 24.30 11.29 -16.11
N PRO A 312 25.42 10.99 -16.75
CA PRO A 312 26.08 9.67 -16.63
C PRO A 312 26.55 9.34 -15.20
N ASN A 313 26.69 10.35 -14.35
CA ASN A 313 27.08 10.23 -12.94
C ASN A 313 25.89 10.28 -11.97
N ALA A 314 24.66 10.26 -12.47
CA ALA A 314 23.49 10.24 -11.63
C ALA A 314 23.34 8.92 -10.86
N VAL A 315 22.78 9.03 -9.66
CA VAL A 315 22.23 7.91 -8.90
C VAL A 315 20.71 8.02 -8.96
N MET A 316 20.03 6.95 -9.30
CA MET A 316 18.58 6.92 -9.39
C MET A 316 18.01 5.88 -8.43
N HIS A 317 16.93 6.24 -7.75
CA HIS A 317 16.13 5.32 -6.94
C HIS A 317 14.66 5.51 -7.28
N ALA A 318 14.08 4.57 -7.99
CA ALA A 318 12.69 4.64 -8.40
C ALA A 318 12.02 3.26 -8.34
N THR A 319 10.75 3.26 -7.95
CA THR A 319 9.90 2.07 -8.04
C THR A 319 8.53 2.45 -8.59
N PRO A 320 7.85 1.57 -9.36
CA PRO A 320 6.58 1.91 -10.00
C PRO A 320 5.49 2.36 -9.03
N ILE A 321 5.55 1.92 -7.79
CA ILE A 321 4.52 2.17 -6.75
C ILE A 321 4.98 3.12 -5.65
N ALA A 322 6.17 3.73 -5.77
CA ALA A 322 6.73 4.62 -4.74
C ALA A 322 5.80 5.79 -4.42
N GLN A 323 5.79 6.16 -3.16
CA GLN A 323 5.04 7.30 -2.61
C GLN A 323 5.96 8.16 -1.75
N VAL A 324 5.57 9.41 -1.46
CA VAL A 324 6.32 10.30 -0.55
C VAL A 324 6.53 9.68 0.83
N THR A 325 5.62 8.82 1.28
CA THR A 325 5.76 8.09 2.55
C THR A 325 6.91 7.08 2.57
N ASP A 326 7.39 6.65 1.40
CA ASP A 326 8.48 5.67 1.26
C ASP A 326 9.85 6.35 1.25
N LEU A 327 9.89 7.69 1.10
CA LEU A 327 11.12 8.48 1.05
C LEU A 327 12.01 8.30 2.28
N SER A 328 11.45 8.10 3.47
CA SER A 328 12.23 7.95 4.70
C SER A 328 13.17 6.75 4.65
N SER A 329 12.71 5.61 4.15
CA SER A 329 13.53 4.40 3.97
C SER A 329 14.57 4.59 2.87
N THR A 330 14.15 5.14 1.73
CA THR A 330 15.03 5.43 0.59
C THR A 330 16.16 6.40 0.95
N ILE A 331 15.85 7.50 1.65
CA ILE A 331 16.87 8.46 2.09
C ILE A 331 17.88 7.79 3.02
N ASN A 332 17.42 6.98 3.98
CA ASN A 332 18.31 6.27 4.90
C ASN A 332 19.23 5.28 4.16
N GLU A 333 18.69 4.57 3.17
CA GLU A 333 19.47 3.66 2.33
C GLU A 333 20.53 4.41 1.52
N LEU A 334 20.15 5.48 0.81
CA LEU A 334 21.06 6.29 0.01
C LEU A 334 22.16 6.95 0.86
N LYS A 335 21.82 7.41 2.07
CA LYS A 335 22.80 7.93 3.03
C LYS A 335 23.80 6.85 3.47
N SER A 336 23.32 5.64 3.77
CA SER A 336 24.18 4.53 4.20
C SER A 336 25.16 4.09 3.12
N LYS A 337 24.78 4.24 1.85
CA LYS A 337 25.60 3.93 0.67
C LYS A 337 26.44 5.11 0.17
N ASN A 338 26.34 6.27 0.83
CA ASN A 338 26.96 7.53 0.39
C ASN A 338 26.55 7.94 -1.05
N GLN A 339 25.29 7.72 -1.38
CA GLN A 339 24.71 7.94 -2.72
C GLN A 339 23.72 9.11 -2.75
N LEU A 340 23.52 9.82 -1.63
CA LEU A 340 22.70 11.02 -1.56
C LEU A 340 23.56 12.24 -1.85
N ASN A 341 23.58 12.67 -3.11
CA ASN A 341 24.39 13.79 -3.60
C ASN A 341 23.85 15.15 -3.11
N ASP A 342 24.59 16.23 -3.41
CA ASP A 342 24.21 17.60 -3.01
C ASP A 342 23.05 18.18 -3.83
N ILE A 343 22.81 17.63 -5.01
CA ILE A 343 21.65 17.94 -5.84
C ILE A 343 20.71 16.74 -5.82
N VAL A 344 19.49 16.97 -5.38
CA VAL A 344 18.45 15.92 -5.28
C VAL A 344 17.22 16.33 -6.08
N VAL A 345 16.73 15.45 -6.93
CA VAL A 345 15.51 15.65 -7.72
C VAL A 345 14.45 14.67 -7.23
N LEU A 346 13.28 15.17 -6.89
CA LEU A 346 12.13 14.37 -6.41
C LEU A 346 11.02 14.37 -7.44
N MET A 347 10.58 13.18 -7.86
CA MET A 347 9.51 12.96 -8.83
C MET A 347 8.43 12.07 -8.21
N PHE A 348 7.43 12.67 -7.56
CA PHE A 348 6.33 11.98 -6.91
C PHE A 348 4.99 12.63 -7.23
N GLY A 349 3.91 11.89 -7.02
CA GLY A 349 2.55 12.39 -7.19
C GLY A 349 1.73 11.60 -8.20
N ALA A 350 2.35 10.74 -9.01
CA ALA A 350 1.60 9.87 -9.92
C ALA A 350 0.79 8.80 -9.18
N ASN A 351 1.31 8.30 -8.04
CA ASN A 351 0.70 7.20 -7.29
C ASN A 351 -0.21 7.62 -6.14
N SER A 352 0.05 8.77 -5.51
CA SER A 352 -0.76 9.24 -4.36
C SER A 352 -0.62 10.74 -4.15
N ALA A 353 -1.66 11.33 -3.56
CA ALA A 353 -1.56 12.64 -2.94
C ALA A 353 -0.75 12.58 -1.64
N PHE A 354 -0.19 13.72 -1.24
CA PHE A 354 0.50 13.90 0.02
C PHE A 354 0.28 15.33 0.54
N THR A 355 0.49 15.51 1.84
CA THR A 355 0.33 16.82 2.49
C THR A 355 1.66 17.57 2.53
N LYS A 356 1.57 18.92 2.67
CA LYS A 356 2.74 19.79 2.89
C LYS A 356 3.61 19.28 4.04
N GLY A 357 3.01 18.89 5.15
CA GLY A 357 3.74 18.43 6.32
C GLY A 357 4.45 17.06 6.12
N GLN A 358 3.91 16.19 5.24
CA GLN A 358 4.60 14.96 4.86
C GLN A 358 5.84 15.26 4.04
N LEU A 359 5.72 16.11 3.01
CA LEU A 359 6.85 16.52 2.18
C LEU A 359 7.93 17.23 2.99
N GLU A 360 7.57 18.22 3.81
CA GLU A 360 8.52 18.97 4.62
C GLU A 360 9.34 18.10 5.60
N ARG A 361 8.73 17.02 6.13
CA ARG A 361 9.49 16.07 6.96
C ARG A 361 10.57 15.35 6.18
N GLU A 362 10.27 14.95 4.96
CA GLU A 362 11.22 14.21 4.13
C GLU A 362 12.31 15.13 3.57
N LEU A 363 12.00 16.39 3.22
CA LEU A 363 13.01 17.38 2.84
C LEU A 363 14.02 17.64 3.96
N LYS A 364 13.55 17.73 5.21
CA LYS A 364 14.44 17.84 6.38
C LYS A 364 15.30 16.60 6.58
N ARG A 365 14.81 15.41 6.21
CA ARG A 365 15.60 14.17 6.26
C ARG A 365 16.67 14.13 5.17
N ILE A 366 16.38 14.66 3.97
CA ILE A 366 17.37 14.81 2.89
C ILE A 366 18.52 15.68 3.39
N GLY A 367 18.22 16.85 3.93
CA GLY A 367 19.16 17.85 4.43
C GLY A 367 18.89 19.19 3.77
N MET A 368 18.74 20.22 4.57
CA MET A 368 18.41 21.57 4.10
C MET A 368 19.63 22.32 3.51
N GLU A 369 20.79 21.73 3.59
CA GLU A 369 22.04 22.19 2.94
C GLU A 369 22.12 21.80 1.47
N LYS A 370 21.28 20.85 1.03
CA LYS A 370 21.25 20.35 -0.34
C LYS A 370 20.31 21.15 -1.23
N GLN A 371 20.61 21.19 -2.53
CA GLN A 371 19.72 21.75 -3.53
C GLN A 371 18.68 20.71 -3.94
N ILE A 372 17.41 21.01 -3.72
CA ILE A 372 16.32 20.05 -3.93
C ILE A 372 15.39 20.57 -5.02
N PHE A 373 15.17 19.75 -6.04
CA PHE A 373 14.27 20.04 -7.15
C PHE A 373 13.02 19.15 -7.04
N LEU A 374 11.86 19.77 -7.08
CA LEU A 374 10.55 19.10 -7.03
C LEU A 374 9.92 19.16 -8.42
N VAL A 375 9.66 18.03 -9.05
CA VAL A 375 9.06 17.95 -10.39
C VAL A 375 7.55 17.87 -10.25
N THR A 376 6.83 18.79 -10.90
CA THR A 376 5.36 18.76 -10.92
C THR A 376 4.83 17.54 -11.66
N THR A 377 3.79 16.90 -11.10
CA THR A 377 3.19 15.71 -11.70
C THR A 377 2.16 16.06 -12.76
N THR A 378 2.16 15.29 -13.86
CA THR A 378 1.23 15.44 -15.01
C THR A 378 0.09 14.42 -14.97
N THR A 379 -0.01 13.61 -13.91
CA THR A 379 -1.01 12.55 -13.80
C THR A 379 -2.44 13.03 -14.10
N SER A 380 -3.25 12.18 -14.72
CA SER A 380 -4.69 12.45 -14.96
C SER A 380 -5.56 12.31 -13.71
N LYS A 381 -4.95 12.02 -12.55
CA LYS A 381 -5.65 11.86 -11.26
C LYS A 381 -6.12 13.22 -10.72
N THR A 382 -7.22 13.21 -9.99
CA THR A 382 -7.85 14.43 -9.45
C THR A 382 -7.00 15.17 -8.42
N TRP A 383 -6.02 14.51 -7.81
CA TRP A 383 -5.11 15.14 -6.84
C TRP A 383 -3.89 15.82 -7.47
N ARG A 384 -3.73 15.82 -8.79
CA ARG A 384 -2.60 16.44 -9.49
C ARG A 384 -2.37 17.88 -9.02
N ASP A 385 -3.42 18.68 -9.06
CA ASP A 385 -3.33 20.11 -8.74
C ASP A 385 -3.04 20.33 -7.26
N ASP A 386 -3.59 19.50 -6.37
CA ASP A 386 -3.27 19.53 -4.93
C ASP A 386 -1.79 19.24 -4.66
N VAL A 387 -1.23 18.23 -5.32
CA VAL A 387 0.19 17.88 -5.22
C VAL A 387 1.08 19.01 -5.74
N ASN A 388 0.77 19.55 -6.91
CA ASN A 388 1.53 20.62 -7.52
C ASN A 388 1.47 21.92 -6.68
N ASN A 389 0.32 22.22 -6.06
CA ASN A 389 0.17 23.32 -5.10
C ASN A 389 1.00 23.10 -3.83
N VAL A 390 1.12 21.85 -3.34
CA VAL A 390 2.02 21.54 -2.23
C VAL A 390 3.46 21.82 -2.61
N TYR A 391 3.92 21.42 -3.80
CA TYR A 391 5.27 21.71 -4.28
C TYR A 391 5.54 23.21 -4.34
N ALA A 392 4.65 24.00 -4.94
CA ALA A 392 4.75 25.46 -5.00
C ALA A 392 4.84 26.08 -3.60
N SER A 393 3.94 25.69 -2.69
CA SER A 393 3.90 26.24 -1.33
C SER A 393 5.13 25.89 -0.48
N VAL A 394 5.82 24.79 -0.79
CA VAL A 394 7.05 24.40 -0.08
C VAL A 394 8.25 25.16 -0.65
N SER A 395 8.35 25.32 -1.97
CA SER A 395 9.43 26.09 -2.60
C SER A 395 9.43 27.56 -2.20
N GLU A 396 8.27 28.18 -1.98
CA GLU A 396 8.17 29.54 -1.44
C GLU A 396 8.76 29.69 -0.03
N LYS A 397 8.74 28.60 0.74
CA LYS A 397 9.20 28.60 2.14
C LYS A 397 10.70 28.34 2.29
N TYR A 398 11.30 27.61 1.37
CA TYR A 398 12.68 27.14 1.48
C TYR A 398 13.50 27.53 0.24
N SER A 399 14.50 28.36 0.43
CA SER A 399 15.33 28.93 -0.66
C SER A 399 16.18 27.91 -1.42
N ASN A 400 16.40 26.74 -0.83
CA ASN A 400 17.14 25.64 -1.43
C ASN A 400 16.23 24.61 -2.12
N VAL A 401 14.92 24.89 -2.17
CA VAL A 401 13.91 24.02 -2.81
C VAL A 401 13.35 24.72 -4.04
N HIS A 402 13.47 24.09 -5.18
CA HIS A 402 13.09 24.64 -6.49
C HIS A 402 12.03 23.77 -7.14
N VAL A 403 11.11 24.38 -7.87
CA VAL A 403 10.09 23.64 -8.64
C VAL A 403 10.51 23.57 -10.10
N LEU A 404 10.52 22.36 -10.65
CA LEU A 404 10.59 22.11 -12.09
C LEU A 404 9.15 21.90 -12.60
N ASP A 405 8.55 22.93 -13.14
CA ASP A 405 7.14 22.90 -13.58
C ASP A 405 6.97 22.20 -14.93
N TRP A 406 7.16 20.88 -14.91
CA TRP A 406 6.96 20.03 -16.07
C TRP A 406 5.48 19.98 -16.50
N ASN A 407 4.55 20.08 -15.54
CA ASN A 407 3.12 20.06 -15.84
C ASN A 407 2.67 21.23 -16.71
N GLU A 408 3.15 22.43 -16.44
CA GLU A 408 2.83 23.59 -17.26
C GLU A 408 3.62 23.57 -18.59
N TYR A 409 4.91 23.20 -18.54
CA TYR A 409 5.76 23.13 -19.73
C TYR A 409 5.24 22.14 -20.78
N SER A 410 4.71 21.01 -20.35
CA SER A 410 4.24 19.92 -21.23
C SER A 410 2.74 19.97 -21.54
N LYS A 411 2.03 20.99 -21.09
CA LYS A 411 0.55 21.04 -21.04
C LYS A 411 -0.14 20.80 -22.36
N ASP A 412 0.35 21.42 -23.43
CA ASP A 412 -0.26 21.37 -24.75
C ASP A 412 0.51 20.46 -25.72
N GLN A 413 1.36 19.59 -25.19
CA GLN A 413 2.21 18.71 -25.96
C GLN A 413 1.62 17.29 -26.05
N ASP A 414 1.86 16.64 -27.18
CA ASP A 414 1.44 15.25 -27.43
C ASP A 414 2.56 14.26 -27.05
N TRP A 415 3.10 14.46 -25.84
CA TRP A 415 4.24 13.71 -25.31
C TRP A 415 3.86 12.59 -24.33
N PHE A 416 2.56 12.32 -24.17
CA PHE A 416 2.07 11.40 -23.14
C PHE A 416 1.29 10.25 -23.74
N TYR A 417 1.37 9.10 -23.09
CA TYR A 417 0.41 8.03 -23.26
C TYR A 417 -0.96 8.40 -22.65
N SER A 418 -1.99 7.61 -22.94
CA SER A 418 -3.40 7.91 -22.60
C SER A 418 -3.68 8.31 -21.15
N HIS A 419 -2.83 7.93 -20.21
CA HIS A 419 -3.02 8.23 -18.79
C HIS A 419 -2.20 9.41 -18.25
N LYS A 420 -1.47 10.12 -19.12
CA LYS A 420 -0.63 11.29 -18.79
C LYS A 420 0.37 11.09 -17.62
N SER A 421 0.50 9.88 -17.10
CA SER A 421 1.50 9.52 -16.07
C SER A 421 2.79 8.97 -16.67
N TYR A 422 2.76 8.65 -17.95
CA TYR A 422 3.90 8.15 -18.70
C TYR A 422 4.08 8.97 -19.96
N VAL A 423 5.30 9.37 -20.18
CA VAL A 423 5.72 10.07 -21.40
C VAL A 423 6.05 9.08 -22.51
N THR A 424 5.81 9.48 -23.75
CA THR A 424 6.30 8.78 -24.94
C THR A 424 7.83 8.89 -25.02
N GLU A 425 8.48 8.20 -25.94
CA GLU A 425 9.93 8.31 -26.16
C GLU A 425 10.36 9.75 -26.42
N VAL A 426 9.60 10.49 -27.24
CA VAL A 426 9.81 11.91 -27.48
C VAL A 426 9.63 12.73 -26.21
N GLY A 427 8.57 12.44 -25.45
CA GLY A 427 8.32 13.11 -24.18
C GLY A 427 9.39 12.85 -23.13
N ALA A 428 9.94 11.63 -23.07
CA ALA A 428 11.05 11.29 -22.18
C ALA A 428 12.32 12.09 -22.50
N HIS A 429 12.64 12.23 -23.78
CA HIS A 429 13.75 13.04 -24.22
C HIS A 429 13.55 14.53 -23.86
N GLU A 430 12.40 15.10 -24.16
CA GLU A 430 12.07 16.50 -23.85
C GLU A 430 12.04 16.79 -22.35
N GLU A 431 11.54 15.85 -21.52
CA GLU A 431 11.53 16.00 -20.07
C GLU A 431 12.95 16.00 -19.49
N ALA A 432 13.81 15.13 -19.99
CA ALA A 432 15.21 15.08 -19.57
C ALA A 432 15.99 16.35 -20.01
N LEU A 433 15.73 16.88 -21.22
CA LEU A 433 16.27 18.16 -21.68
C LEU A 433 15.77 19.33 -20.82
N PHE A 434 14.49 19.35 -20.50
CA PHE A 434 13.90 20.37 -19.62
C PHE A 434 14.58 20.40 -18.26
N PHE A 435 14.82 19.23 -17.66
CA PHE A 435 15.56 19.16 -16.39
C PHE A 435 16.97 19.70 -16.53
N ALA A 436 17.69 19.30 -17.58
CA ALA A 436 19.06 19.76 -17.79
C ALA A 436 19.18 21.28 -17.88
N LYS A 437 18.29 21.91 -18.68
CA LYS A 437 18.26 23.36 -18.84
C LYS A 437 17.89 24.07 -17.54
N LYS A 438 16.81 23.63 -16.89
CA LYS A 438 16.29 24.30 -15.69
C LYS A 438 17.18 24.14 -14.46
N ILE A 439 17.80 22.99 -14.27
CA ILE A 439 18.77 22.77 -13.18
C ILE A 439 20.02 23.64 -13.43
N TYR A 440 20.50 23.69 -14.68
CA TYR A 440 21.63 24.55 -15.03
C TYR A 440 21.32 26.03 -14.81
N GLU A 441 20.18 26.53 -15.32
CA GLU A 441 19.72 27.92 -15.14
C GLU A 441 19.65 28.27 -13.65
N THR A 442 19.06 27.42 -12.82
CA THR A 442 18.88 27.66 -11.37
C THR A 442 20.22 27.72 -10.62
N LEU A 443 21.17 26.85 -10.98
CA LEU A 443 22.42 26.73 -10.21
C LEU A 443 23.57 27.56 -10.78
N ARG A 444 23.50 28.03 -12.02
CA ARG A 444 24.57 28.75 -12.71
C ARG A 444 24.13 30.07 -13.34
N GLY A 445 22.83 30.35 -13.38
CA GLY A 445 22.24 31.55 -13.98
C GLY A 445 22.18 32.77 -13.06
N ASN A 446 22.80 32.72 -11.87
CA ASN A 446 22.99 33.84 -10.94
C ASN A 446 24.40 34.38 -11.01
#